data_0f248c05385c2c4bf696fbae0c6b3fe9
#
_entry.id   0f248c05385c2c4bf696fbae0c6b3fe9
#
_cell.length_a   1.000
_cell.length_b   1.000
_cell.length_c   1.000
_cell.angle_alpha   90.00
_cell.angle_beta   90.00
_cell.angle_gamma   90.00
#
_symmetry.space_group_name_H-M   'P 1'
#
loop_
_entity.id
_entity.type
_entity.pdbx_description
1 polymer ?
#
loop_
_entity_poly.entity_id
_entity_poly.type
_entity_poly.pdbx_seq_one_letter_code
_entity_poly.pdbx_strand_id
1 'polypeptide(L)' 'MTVLIQPQTNLFGNEAAAAYLGVTPRTLEVWRCTKRHQIRYIKVGRLVKYRQSDLDAWLAAQTVGAAE' A
#
# COMPACT_ATOMS: atom_id res chain seq x y z
N MET A 1 4.85 -0.38 27.49
CA MET A 1 4.64 -0.17 27.04
C MET A 1 4.45 0.14 26.20
N THR A 2 4.43 0.21 25.82
CA THR A 2 4.25 0.47 25.21
C THR A 2 3.89 0.81 24.34
N VAL A 3 3.68 0.96 24.14
CA VAL A 3 3.28 1.25 23.51
C VAL A 3 3.40 1.54 22.55
N LEU A 4 3.67 1.68 22.22
CA LEU A 4 3.84 1.92 21.35
C LEU A 4 3.63 1.48 20.24
N ILE A 5 3.81 0.99 19.94
CA ILE A 5 3.21 0.32 19.16
C ILE A 5 2.46 0.81 18.04
N GLN A 6 1.89 1.77 18.13
CA GLN A 6 0.96 2.28 17.25
C GLN A 6 1.37 2.42 15.83
N PRO A 7 2.57 2.76 15.52
CA PRO A 7 2.93 2.90 14.11
C PRO A 7 2.77 1.62 13.32
N GLN A 8 2.94 0.51 14.00
CA GLN A 8 2.85 -0.73 13.27
C GLN A 8 1.47 -1.04 12.80
N THR A 9 0.47 -0.45 13.41
CA THR A 9 -0.88 -0.75 13.01
C THR A 9 -1.23 -0.19 11.66
N ASN A 10 -0.37 0.66 11.10
CA ASN A 10 -0.61 1.24 9.80
C ASN A 10 0.13 0.53 8.69
N LEU A 11 0.70 -0.60 8.98
CA LEU A 11 1.37 -1.39 7.96
C LEU A 11 0.46 -2.49 7.48
N PHE A 12 0.31 -2.60 6.18
CA PHE A 12 -0.55 -3.58 5.55
C PHE A 12 0.31 -4.59 4.81
N GLY A 13 -0.01 -5.86 4.96
CA GLY A 13 0.59 -6.88 4.11
C GLY A 13 0.01 -6.80 2.72
N ASN A 14 0.47 -7.69 1.85
CA ASN A 14 0.05 -7.63 0.45
C ASN A 14 -1.46 -7.80 0.30
N GLU A 15 -2.04 -8.74 1.02
CA GLU A 15 -3.47 -9.00 0.89
C GLU A 15 -4.29 -7.84 1.44
N ALA A 16 -3.90 -7.33 2.60
CA ALA A 16 -4.63 -6.23 3.19
C ALA A 16 -4.50 -4.96 2.36
N ALA A 17 -3.32 -4.73 1.81
CA ALA A 17 -3.12 -3.56 0.96
C ALA A 17 -3.96 -3.66 -0.31
N ALA A 18 -4.00 -4.85 -0.91
CA ALA A 18 -4.81 -5.03 -2.11
C ALA A 18 -6.29 -4.79 -1.82
N ALA A 19 -6.76 -5.29 -0.69
CA ALA A 19 -8.14 -5.06 -0.30
C ALA A 19 -8.42 -3.58 -0.09
N TYR A 20 -7.46 -2.90 0.53
CA TYR A 20 -7.60 -1.47 0.78
C TYR A 20 -7.71 -0.69 -0.54
N LEU A 21 -6.95 -1.12 -1.54
CA LEU A 21 -6.97 -0.46 -2.85
C LEU A 21 -8.10 -0.96 -3.74
N GLY A 22 -8.74 -2.05 -3.36
CA GLY A 22 -9.84 -2.59 -4.17
C GLY A 22 -9.37 -3.44 -5.32
N VAL A 23 -8.20 -4.02 -5.23
CA VAL A 23 -7.67 -4.90 -6.27
C VAL A 23 -7.34 -6.25 -5.66
N THR A 24 -7.01 -7.22 -6.51
CA THR A 24 -6.61 -8.52 -6.00
C THR A 24 -5.15 -8.49 -5.59
N PRO A 25 -4.76 -9.37 -4.66
CA PRO A 25 -3.35 -9.44 -4.28
C PRO A 25 -2.44 -9.71 -5.47
N ARG A 26 -2.89 -10.52 -6.41
CA ARG A 26 -2.08 -10.80 -7.58
C ARG A 26 -1.87 -9.55 -8.42
N THR A 27 -2.91 -8.75 -8.57
CA THR A 27 -2.78 -7.51 -9.33
C THR A 27 -1.73 -6.61 -8.69
N LEU A 28 -1.76 -6.51 -7.36
CA LEU A 28 -0.81 -5.68 -6.66
C LEU A 28 0.61 -6.20 -6.85
N GLU A 29 0.78 -7.52 -6.81
CA GLU A 29 2.09 -8.12 -7.03
C GLU A 29 2.60 -7.85 -8.44
N VAL A 30 1.73 -7.97 -9.42
CA VAL A 30 2.11 -7.70 -10.80
C VAL A 30 2.55 -6.26 -10.96
N TRP A 31 1.82 -5.34 -10.36
CA TRP A 31 2.19 -3.93 -10.42
C TRP A 31 3.57 -3.71 -9.82
N ARG A 32 3.85 -4.36 -8.70
CA ARG A 32 5.13 -4.20 -8.04
C ARG A 32 6.26 -4.77 -8.90
N CYS A 33 6.02 -5.93 -9.49
CA CYS A 33 7.04 -6.60 -10.29
C CYS A 33 7.32 -5.89 -11.60
N THR A 34 6.28 -5.35 -12.22
CA THR A 34 6.43 -4.69 -13.51
C THR A 34 6.70 -3.21 -13.37
N LYS A 35 6.58 -2.70 -12.15
CA LYS A 35 6.77 -1.28 -11.87
C LYS A 35 5.78 -0.43 -12.64
N ARG A 36 4.62 -1.02 -12.92
CA ARG A 36 3.60 -0.32 -13.65
C ARG A 36 3.07 0.86 -12.86
N HIS A 37 2.90 0.67 -11.54
CA HIS A 37 2.49 1.73 -10.64
C HIS A 37 3.50 1.80 -9.52
N GLN A 38 3.92 2.98 -9.18
CA GLN A 38 4.97 3.13 -8.19
C GLN A 38 4.36 3.45 -6.84
N ILE A 39 3.91 2.41 -6.17
CA ILE A 39 3.41 2.52 -4.82
C ILE A 39 4.57 2.15 -3.90
N ARG A 40 4.89 3.02 -2.98
CA ARG A 40 6.00 2.77 -2.07
C ARG A 40 5.69 1.59 -1.16
N TYR A 41 6.69 0.82 -0.86
CA TYR A 41 6.52 -0.30 0.04
C TYR A 41 7.80 -0.49 0.84
N ILE A 42 7.68 -1.29 1.90
CA ILE A 42 8.76 -1.55 2.81
C ILE A 42 9.07 -3.02 2.76
N LYS A 43 10.35 -3.35 2.63
CA LYS A 43 10.77 -4.75 2.72
C LYS A 43 11.16 -5.04 4.15
N VAL A 44 10.51 -6.04 4.72
CA VAL A 44 10.87 -6.51 6.05
C VAL A 44 11.30 -7.95 5.87
N GLY A 45 12.60 -8.15 5.71
CA GLY A 45 13.09 -9.47 5.34
C GLY A 45 12.53 -9.86 3.99
N ARG A 46 11.75 -10.92 3.96
CA ARG A 46 11.10 -11.37 2.73
C ARG A 46 9.72 -10.78 2.56
N LEU A 47 9.22 -10.11 3.58
CA LEU A 47 7.86 -9.63 3.53
C LEU A 47 7.80 -8.25 2.93
N VAL A 48 6.71 -7.99 2.23
CA VAL A 48 6.44 -6.68 1.67
C VAL A 48 5.29 -6.08 2.47
N LYS A 49 5.52 -4.89 2.99
CA LYS A 49 4.51 -4.17 3.75
C LYS A 49 4.28 -2.81 3.12
N TYR A 50 3.06 -2.32 3.25
CA TYR A 50 2.70 -1.01 2.73
C TYR A 50 2.24 -0.14 3.88
N ARG A 51 2.68 1.11 3.89
CA ARG A 51 2.16 2.07 4.85
C ARG A 51 0.82 2.59 4.35
N GLN A 52 -0.09 2.78 5.29
CA GLN A 52 -1.38 3.33 4.90
C GLN A 52 -1.23 4.69 4.24
N SER A 53 -0.33 5.52 4.76
CA SER A 53 -0.15 6.85 4.19
C SER A 53 0.34 6.78 2.74
N ASP A 54 1.18 5.79 2.42
CA ASP A 54 1.65 5.63 1.04
C ASP A 54 0.53 5.15 0.12
N LEU A 55 -0.33 4.27 0.63
CA LEU A 55 -1.48 3.84 -0.14
C LEU A 55 -2.45 4.99 -0.38
N ASP A 56 -2.67 5.80 0.66
CA ASP A 56 -3.55 6.95 0.52
C ASP A 56 -3.00 7.96 -0.47
N ALA A 57 -1.69 8.16 -0.45
CA ALA A 57 -1.07 9.10 -1.38
C ALA A 57 -1.23 8.62 -2.81
N TRP A 58 -1.06 7.31 -3.02
CA TRP A 58 -1.23 6.78 -4.36
C TRP A 58 -2.68 6.91 -4.82
N LEU A 59 -3.62 6.64 -3.93
CA LEU A 59 -5.04 6.78 -4.27
C LEU A 59 -5.37 8.21 -4.61
N ALA A 60 -4.82 9.16 -3.85
CA ALA A 60 -5.08 10.56 -4.13
C ALA A 60 -4.55 10.93 -5.52
N ALA A 61 -3.41 10.37 -5.89
CA ALA A 61 -2.84 10.65 -7.20
C ALA A 61 -3.68 10.05 -8.33
N GLN A 62 -4.47 9.01 -8.01
CA GLN A 62 -5.32 8.39 -9.00
C GLN A 62 -6.69 9.03 -9.09
N THR A 63 -7.00 9.95 -8.21
CA THR A 63 -8.30 10.59 -8.21
C THR A 63 -8.48 11.39 -9.49
N VAL A 64 -9.61 11.16 -10.17
CA VAL A 64 -9.87 11.79 -11.43
C VAL A 64 -11.12 12.63 -11.32
N GLY A 65 -11.07 13.81 -11.88
CA GLY A 65 -12.25 14.64 -11.96
C GLY A 65 -12.48 15.54 -10.78
N ALA A 66 -11.67 15.44 -9.76
CA ALA A 66 -11.92 16.22 -8.56
C ALA A 66 -11.80 17.71 -8.81
N ALA A 67 -10.88 18.09 -9.66
CA ALA A 67 -10.63 19.49 -9.92
C ALA A 67 -11.29 19.97 -11.18
N GLU A 68 -11.93 19.09 -11.85
CA GLU A 68 -12.59 19.47 -13.07
C GLU A 68 -14.04 19.86 -12.89
#